data_7d9cc9ffdef90adda44719080f83e33e
#
_entry.id   7d9cc9ffdef90adda44719080f83e33e
#
_cell.length_a   1.000
_cell.length_b   1.000
_cell.length_c   1.000
_cell.angle_alpha   90.00
_cell.angle_beta   90.00
_cell.angle_gamma   90.00
#
_symmetry.space_group_name_H-M   'P 1'
#
loop_
_entity.id
_entity.type
_entity.pdbx_description
1 polymer ?
#
loop_
_entity_poly.entity_id
_entity_poly.type
_entity_poly.pdbx_seq_one_letter_code
_entity_poly.pdbx_strand_id
1 'polypeptide(L)'
;MRRPEQLAELIREEVSQIVGYELDDPRVETVVVTDVRVSENLRDASVYVTAEGTEGEKTAALKALQHAAPYVRRQLSILLNLKYTPELHFVRDTVEESAARVDELLSEIEKDRRDRPGEQEEAGEEEERMKDEG
;
A
#
# COMPACT_ATOMS: atom_id res chain seq x y z
N MET A 1 26.80 -1.29 7.11
CA MET A 1 25.49 -1.90 7.34
C MET A 1 24.38 -0.94 6.95
N ARG A 2 23.47 -1.37 6.06
CA ARG A 2 22.38 -0.51 5.63
C ARG A 2 21.25 -0.53 6.66
N ARG A 3 20.68 0.64 6.90
CA ARG A 3 19.52 0.76 7.77
C ARG A 3 18.25 0.40 6.99
N PRO A 4 17.20 -0.12 7.66
CA PRO A 4 15.94 -0.46 6.98
C PRO A 4 15.38 0.67 6.13
N GLU A 5 15.43 1.90 6.60
CA GLU A 5 14.90 3.08 5.88
C GLU A 5 15.68 3.35 4.59
N GLN A 6 16.99 3.20 4.62
CA GLN A 6 17.85 3.40 3.45
C GLN A 6 17.59 2.33 2.39
N LEU A 7 17.47 1.09 2.84
CA LEU A 7 17.17 -0.03 1.95
C LEU A 7 15.77 0.11 1.35
N ALA A 8 14.79 0.56 2.15
CA ALA A 8 13.43 0.80 1.69
C ALA A 8 13.39 1.82 0.55
N GLU A 9 14.14 2.90 0.66
CA GLU A 9 14.24 3.92 -0.40
C GLU A 9 14.78 3.34 -1.70
N LEU A 10 15.86 2.56 -1.62
CA LEU A 10 16.46 1.91 -2.79
C LEU A 10 15.48 0.92 -3.43
N ILE A 11 14.82 0.11 -2.61
CA ILE A 11 13.84 -0.86 -3.10
C ILE A 11 12.67 -0.15 -3.76
N ARG A 12 12.15 0.91 -3.14
CA ARG A 12 11.04 1.69 -3.69
C ARG A 12 11.35 2.20 -5.10
N GLU A 13 12.53 2.77 -5.27
CA GLU A 13 12.97 3.31 -6.54
C GLU A 13 13.04 2.23 -7.62
N GLU A 14 13.71 1.12 -7.32
CA GLU A 14 13.90 0.04 -8.28
C GLU A 14 12.62 -0.75 -8.56
N VAL A 15 11.83 -1.05 -7.53
CA VAL A 15 10.56 -1.76 -7.71
C VAL A 15 9.59 -0.93 -8.54
N SER A 16 9.55 0.38 -8.32
CA SER A 16 8.70 1.27 -9.12
C SER A 16 9.04 1.17 -10.60
N GLN A 17 10.32 1.09 -10.94
CA GLN A 17 10.75 0.94 -12.33
C GLN A 17 10.45 -0.43 -12.88
N ILE A 18 10.70 -1.47 -12.13
CA ILE A 18 10.43 -2.85 -12.55
C ILE A 18 8.93 -3.03 -12.83
N VAL A 19 8.09 -2.60 -11.91
CA VAL A 19 6.63 -2.71 -12.05
C VAL A 19 6.12 -1.84 -13.20
N GLY A 20 6.68 -0.64 -13.36
CA GLY A 20 6.22 0.30 -14.38
C GLY A 20 6.67 -0.05 -15.80
N TYR A 21 7.84 -0.66 -15.97
CA TYR A 21 8.45 -0.80 -17.30
C TYR A 21 8.82 -2.22 -17.69
N GLU A 22 9.04 -3.13 -16.74
CA GLU A 22 9.51 -4.47 -17.06
C GLU A 22 8.43 -5.56 -17.02
N LEU A 23 7.38 -5.36 -16.21
CA LEU A 23 6.29 -6.33 -16.14
C LEU A 23 5.34 -6.13 -17.31
N ASP A 24 5.30 -7.11 -18.19
CA ASP A 24 4.42 -7.10 -19.36
C ASP A 24 3.09 -7.79 -19.04
N ASP A 25 2.37 -7.22 -18.08
CA ASP A 25 1.08 -7.73 -17.64
C ASP A 25 0.09 -6.57 -17.58
N PRO A 26 -0.98 -6.61 -18.40
CA PRO A 26 -1.96 -5.52 -18.42
C PRO A 26 -2.65 -5.29 -17.07
N ARG A 27 -2.69 -6.30 -16.20
CA ARG A 27 -3.32 -6.17 -14.88
C ARG A 27 -2.57 -5.20 -13.95
N VAL A 28 -1.29 -4.94 -14.22
CA VAL A 28 -0.46 -4.06 -13.39
C VAL A 28 -0.18 -2.70 -14.02
N GLU A 29 -0.79 -2.38 -15.14
CA GLU A 29 -0.56 -1.12 -15.86
C GLU A 29 -0.82 0.14 -15.03
N THR A 30 -1.84 0.09 -14.17
CA THR A 30 -2.21 1.25 -13.34
C THR A 30 -1.57 1.22 -11.96
N VAL A 31 -0.74 0.22 -11.68
CA VAL A 31 -0.13 0.06 -10.36
C VAL A 31 0.92 1.13 -10.11
N VAL A 32 0.83 1.76 -8.94
CA VAL A 32 1.82 2.71 -8.47
C VAL A 32 2.33 2.25 -7.11
N VAL A 33 3.64 2.18 -6.95
CA VAL A 33 4.26 1.88 -5.65
C VAL A 33 4.24 3.16 -4.82
N THR A 34 3.55 3.13 -3.70
CA THR A 34 3.37 4.30 -2.84
C THR A 34 4.33 4.36 -1.68
N ASP A 35 4.73 3.21 -1.15
CA ASP A 35 5.65 3.14 -0.02
C ASP A 35 6.31 1.77 0.03
N VAL A 36 7.45 1.69 0.70
CA VAL A 36 8.14 0.44 0.99
C VAL A 36 8.62 0.49 2.43
N ARG A 37 8.38 -0.58 3.16
CA ARG A 37 8.86 -0.74 4.52
C ARG A 37 9.64 -2.03 4.65
N VAL A 38 10.83 -1.94 5.22
CA VAL A 38 11.71 -3.09 5.41
C VAL A 38 11.76 -3.42 6.89
N SER A 39 11.68 -4.71 7.22
CA SER A 39 11.78 -5.19 8.60
C SER A 39 13.16 -4.89 9.18
N GLU A 40 13.26 -4.81 10.51
CA GLU A 40 14.52 -4.52 11.20
C GLU A 40 15.62 -5.54 10.88
N ASN A 41 15.24 -6.80 10.69
CA ASN A 41 16.20 -7.85 10.34
C ASN A 41 16.52 -7.90 8.83
N LEU A 42 15.96 -6.99 8.04
CA LEU A 42 16.16 -6.86 6.59
C LEU A 42 15.74 -8.08 5.77
N ARG A 43 14.90 -8.95 6.32
CA ARG A 43 14.45 -10.17 5.64
C ARG A 43 13.18 -10.01 4.83
N ASP A 44 12.34 -9.05 5.22
CA ASP A 44 11.04 -8.83 4.60
C ASP A 44 10.87 -7.38 4.20
N ALA A 45 10.28 -7.16 3.04
CA ALA A 45 9.93 -5.83 2.57
C ALA A 45 8.47 -5.82 2.16
N SER A 46 7.70 -4.92 2.77
CA SER A 46 6.31 -4.68 2.39
C SER A 46 6.28 -3.57 1.35
N VAL A 47 5.79 -3.88 0.17
CA VAL A 47 5.67 -2.93 -0.94
C VAL A 47 4.21 -2.53 -1.07
N TYR A 48 3.90 -1.31 -0.70
CA TYR A 48 2.53 -0.78 -0.75
C TYR A 48 2.24 -0.25 -2.13
N VAL A 49 1.11 -0.65 -2.69
CA VAL A 49 0.73 -0.30 -4.05
C VAL A 49 -0.72 0.17 -4.12
N THR A 50 -0.99 1.04 -5.08
CA THR A 50 -2.36 1.40 -5.47
C THR A 50 -2.58 0.96 -6.90
N ALA A 51 -3.83 0.70 -7.25
CA ALA A 51 -4.23 0.40 -8.62
C ALA A 51 -5.58 1.06 -8.88
N GLU A 52 -5.84 1.41 -10.13
CA GLU A 52 -7.11 1.99 -10.53
C GLU A 52 -8.08 0.91 -11.01
N GLY A 53 -9.37 1.24 -11.00
CA GLY A 53 -10.41 0.37 -11.51
C GLY A 53 -11.35 -0.15 -10.45
N THR A 54 -12.06 -1.22 -10.78
CA THR A 54 -12.99 -1.89 -9.87
C THR A 54 -12.23 -2.67 -8.79
N GLU A 55 -12.94 -3.07 -7.75
CA GLU A 55 -12.34 -3.92 -6.70
C GLU A 55 -11.79 -5.23 -7.29
N GLY A 56 -12.48 -5.82 -8.26
CA GLY A 56 -12.00 -7.00 -8.96
C GLY A 56 -10.71 -6.75 -9.72
N GLU A 57 -10.60 -5.61 -10.40
CA GLU A 57 -9.39 -5.22 -11.11
C GLU A 57 -8.22 -4.95 -10.16
N LYS A 58 -8.47 -4.28 -9.04
CA LYS A 58 -7.45 -4.04 -8.01
C LYS A 58 -6.97 -5.34 -7.38
N THR A 59 -7.87 -6.26 -7.10
CA THR A 59 -7.51 -7.60 -6.58
C THR A 59 -6.69 -8.39 -7.59
N ALA A 60 -7.06 -8.34 -8.87
CA ALA A 60 -6.32 -9.01 -9.94
C ALA A 60 -4.92 -8.43 -10.08
N ALA A 61 -4.78 -7.11 -9.98
CA ALA A 61 -3.48 -6.44 -10.01
C ALA A 61 -2.59 -6.91 -8.86
N LEU A 62 -3.12 -6.97 -7.65
CA LEU A 62 -2.37 -7.42 -6.48
C LEU A 62 -1.92 -8.88 -6.63
N LYS A 63 -2.80 -9.75 -7.11
CA LYS A 63 -2.45 -11.15 -7.38
C LYS A 63 -1.35 -11.28 -8.41
N ALA A 64 -1.41 -10.47 -9.46
CA ALA A 64 -0.38 -10.45 -10.50
C ALA A 64 0.98 -10.03 -9.93
N LEU A 65 1.00 -9.02 -9.06
CA LEU A 65 2.22 -8.59 -8.39
C LEU A 65 2.78 -9.66 -7.45
N GLN A 66 1.93 -10.31 -6.67
CA GLN A 66 2.34 -11.40 -5.79
C GLN A 66 2.94 -12.55 -6.59
N HIS A 67 2.38 -12.83 -7.75
CA HIS A 67 2.90 -13.86 -8.65
C HIS A 67 4.25 -13.47 -9.25
N ALA A 68 4.44 -12.18 -9.53
CA ALA A 68 5.68 -11.63 -10.07
C ALA A 68 6.76 -11.37 -9.00
N ALA A 69 6.42 -11.47 -7.73
CA ALA A 69 7.34 -11.14 -6.63
C ALA A 69 8.70 -11.85 -6.73
N PRO A 70 8.80 -13.15 -7.05
CA PRO A 70 10.10 -13.80 -7.20
C PRO A 70 10.95 -13.20 -8.32
N TYR A 71 10.33 -12.82 -9.42
CA TYR A 71 11.01 -12.14 -10.53
C TYR A 71 11.54 -10.77 -10.10
N VAL A 72 10.69 -9.97 -9.47
CA VAL A 72 11.05 -8.64 -8.99
C VAL A 72 12.20 -8.73 -7.99
N ARG A 73 12.12 -9.68 -7.06
CA ARG A 73 13.17 -9.93 -6.07
C ARG A 73 14.50 -10.25 -6.73
N ARG A 74 14.48 -11.08 -7.76
CA ARG A 74 15.70 -11.44 -8.51
C ARG A 74 16.32 -10.22 -9.18
N GLN A 75 15.50 -9.37 -9.80
CA GLN A 75 15.98 -8.15 -10.42
C GLN A 75 16.57 -7.19 -9.38
N LEU A 76 15.94 -7.05 -8.24
CA LEU A 76 16.47 -6.25 -7.13
C LEU A 76 17.83 -6.75 -6.67
N SER A 77 17.99 -8.06 -6.54
CA SER A 77 19.25 -8.68 -6.11
C SER A 77 20.38 -8.30 -7.06
N ILE A 78 20.11 -8.30 -8.35
CA ILE A 78 21.09 -7.94 -9.38
C ILE A 78 21.38 -6.45 -9.35
N LEU A 79 20.34 -5.62 -9.35
CA LEU A 79 20.46 -4.16 -9.44
C LEU A 79 21.12 -3.53 -8.23
N LEU A 80 20.77 -4.01 -7.03
CA LEU A 80 21.28 -3.45 -5.78
C LEU A 80 22.51 -4.19 -5.25
N ASN A 81 22.89 -5.28 -5.90
CA ASN A 81 24.02 -6.10 -5.48
C ASN A 81 23.96 -6.45 -3.99
N LEU A 82 22.81 -6.91 -3.54
CA LEU A 82 22.57 -7.26 -2.16
C LEU A 82 23.03 -8.70 -1.87
N LYS A 83 23.69 -8.89 -0.73
CA LYS A 83 24.06 -10.23 -0.26
C LYS A 83 22.80 -11.03 0.08
N TYR A 84 21.85 -10.39 0.74
CA TYR A 84 20.53 -10.96 1.04
C TYR A 84 19.47 -9.97 0.57
N THR A 85 18.63 -10.42 -0.35
CA THR A 85 17.52 -9.61 -0.82
C THR A 85 16.28 -9.93 0.01
N PRO A 86 15.64 -8.92 0.60
CA PRO A 86 14.39 -9.16 1.34
C PRO A 86 13.36 -9.86 0.48
N GLU A 87 12.52 -10.67 1.12
CA GLU A 87 11.35 -11.22 0.48
C GLU A 87 10.33 -10.11 0.29
N LEU A 88 9.76 -10.01 -0.92
CA LEU A 88 8.83 -8.93 -1.24
C LEU A 88 7.38 -9.36 -1.00
N HIS A 89 6.65 -8.53 -0.28
CA HIS A 89 5.23 -8.72 -0.01
C HIS A 89 4.50 -7.51 -0.55
N PHE A 90 3.75 -7.70 -1.62
CA PHE A 90 2.93 -6.62 -2.18
C PHE A 90 1.64 -6.50 -1.39
N VAL A 91 1.36 -5.29 -0.92
CA VAL A 91 0.22 -4.99 -0.06
C VAL A 91 -0.52 -3.81 -0.65
N ARG A 92 -1.84 -3.88 -0.66
CA ARG A 92 -2.67 -2.76 -1.11
C ARG A 92 -2.54 -1.59 -0.13
N ASP A 93 -2.18 -0.43 -0.65
CA ASP A 93 -2.14 0.78 0.16
C ASP A 93 -3.55 1.38 0.22
N THR A 94 -4.12 1.34 1.41
CA THR A 94 -5.46 1.86 1.66
C THR A 94 -5.46 3.23 2.34
N VAL A 95 -4.29 3.82 2.55
CA VAL A 95 -4.17 5.11 3.26
C VAL A 95 -4.94 6.21 2.55
N GLU A 96 -4.77 6.37 1.24
CA GLU A 96 -5.53 7.33 0.45
C GLU A 96 -7.02 7.02 0.45
N GLU A 97 -7.38 5.77 0.26
CA GLU A 97 -8.77 5.33 0.29
C GLU A 97 -9.38 5.55 1.67
N SER A 98 -8.64 5.23 2.72
CA SER A 98 -9.07 5.43 4.10
C SER A 98 -9.20 6.90 4.43
N ALA A 99 -8.28 7.74 3.97
CA ALA A 99 -8.33 9.18 4.17
C ALA A 99 -9.57 9.79 3.47
N ALA A 100 -9.83 9.41 2.23
CA ALA A 100 -11.02 9.85 1.49
C ALA A 100 -12.30 9.42 2.22
N ARG A 101 -12.34 8.20 2.70
CA ARG A 101 -13.47 7.68 3.46
C ARG A 101 -13.68 8.40 4.78
N VAL A 102 -12.58 8.71 5.47
CA VAL A 102 -12.63 9.50 6.70
C VAL A 102 -13.15 10.91 6.43
N ASP A 103 -12.73 11.52 5.34
CA ASP A 103 -13.21 12.84 4.93
C ASP A 103 -14.71 12.83 4.62
N GLU A 104 -15.20 11.79 3.94
CA GLU A 104 -16.63 11.61 3.69
C GLU A 104 -17.40 11.46 5.00
N LEU A 105 -16.91 10.63 5.92
CA LEU A 105 -17.52 10.41 7.23
C LEU A 105 -17.52 11.69 8.06
N LEU A 106 -16.43 12.44 8.06
CA LEU A 106 -16.34 13.72 8.74
C LEU A 106 -17.33 14.74 8.17
N SER A 107 -17.49 14.77 6.86
CA SER A 107 -18.47 15.63 6.20
C SER A 107 -19.90 15.28 6.62
N GLU A 108 -20.22 13.99 6.70
CA GLU A 108 -21.51 13.51 7.17
C GLU A 108 -21.74 13.87 8.64
N ILE A 109 -20.72 13.70 9.48
CA ILE A 109 -20.77 14.06 10.89
C ILE A 109 -21.01 15.58 11.07
N GLU A 110 -20.33 16.41 10.31
CA GLU A 110 -20.50 17.86 10.33
C GLU A 110 -21.93 18.24 9.91
N LYS A 111 -22.46 17.57 8.92
CA LYS A 111 -23.83 17.77 8.45
C LYS A 111 -24.83 17.39 9.55
N ASP A 112 -24.62 16.25 10.19
CA ASP A 112 -25.44 15.80 11.31
C ASP A 112 -25.34 16.75 12.51
N ARG A 113 -24.17 17.35 12.76
CA ARG A 113 -24.00 18.37 13.80
C ARG A 113 -24.86 19.60 13.58
N ARG A 114 -25.05 20.00 12.33
CA ARG A 114 -25.92 21.13 11.99
C ARG A 114 -27.37 20.81 12.25
N ASP A 115 -27.75 19.55 11.97
CA ASP A 115 -29.13 19.09 12.10
C ASP A 115 -29.44 18.54 13.50
N ARG A 116 -28.42 17.97 14.21
CA ARG A 116 -28.57 17.30 15.51
C ARG A 116 -27.38 17.52 16.43
N PRO A 117 -27.26 18.68 17.07
CA PRO A 117 -26.05 19.01 17.86
C PRO A 117 -25.71 18.10 19.03
N GLY A 118 -26.64 17.25 19.50
CA GLY A 118 -26.45 16.41 20.67
C GLY A 118 -25.86 15.01 20.42
N GLU A 119 -25.64 14.59 19.17
CA GLU A 119 -25.21 13.24 18.80
C GLU A 119 -23.74 13.10 18.46
N GLN A 120 -22.94 14.09 18.69
CA GLN A 120 -21.52 14.15 18.30
C GLN A 120 -20.65 13.07 18.94
N GLU A 121 -20.87 12.74 20.20
CA GLU A 121 -20.09 11.76 20.95
C GLU A 121 -20.34 10.33 20.49
N GLU A 122 -21.58 10.00 20.16
CA GLU A 122 -21.95 8.70 19.65
C GLU A 122 -21.31 8.40 18.29
N ALA A 123 -21.27 9.39 17.40
CA ALA A 123 -20.63 9.27 16.10
C ALA A 123 -19.11 9.02 16.22
N GLY A 124 -18.45 9.68 17.18
CA GLY A 124 -17.05 9.47 17.45
C GLY A 124 -16.74 8.08 17.97
N GLU A 125 -17.56 7.53 18.85
CA GLU A 125 -17.41 6.18 19.37
C GLU A 125 -17.60 5.11 18.29
N GLU A 126 -18.54 5.30 17.39
CA GLU A 126 -18.75 4.39 16.26
C GLU A 126 -17.57 4.39 15.29
N GLU A 127 -16.96 5.53 15.03
CA GLU A 127 -15.77 5.65 14.22
C GLU A 127 -14.59 4.88 14.84
N GLU A 128 -14.37 5.03 16.13
CA GLU A 128 -13.32 4.31 16.85
C GLU A 128 -13.52 2.80 16.79
N ARG A 129 -14.74 2.31 16.89
CA ARG A 129 -15.04 0.88 16.76
C ARG A 129 -14.74 0.37 15.36
N MET A 130 -15.07 1.12 14.33
CA MET A 130 -14.77 0.74 12.93
C MET A 130 -13.29 0.64 12.68
N LYS A 131 -12.49 1.51 13.28
CA LYS A 131 -11.03 1.46 13.18
C LYS A 131 -10.45 0.24 13.87
N ASP A 132 -11.00 -0.16 15.01
CA ASP A 132 -10.55 -1.34 15.75
C ASP A 132 -10.91 -2.65 15.06
N GLU A 133 -11.99 -2.67 14.29
CA GLU A 133 -12.43 -3.84 13.54
C GLU A 133 -11.74 -3.96 12.16
N GLY A 134 -11.18 -2.88 11.67
CA GLY A 134 -10.47 -2.84 10.39
C GLY A 134 -9.05 -3.27 10.50
#